data_48ab3b90fa122b50528b74d502ac6883
#
_entry.id   48ab3b90fa122b50528b74d502ac6883
#
_cell.length_a   1.000
_cell.length_b   1.000
_cell.length_c   1.000
_cell.angle_alpha   90.00
_cell.angle_beta   90.00
_cell.angle_gamma   90.00
#
_symmetry.space_group_name_H-M   'P 1'
#
loop_
_entity.id
_entity.type
_entity.pdbx_description
1 polymer ?
#
loop_
_entity_poly.entity_id
_entity_poly.type
_entity_poly.pdbx_seq_one_letter_code
_entity_poly.pdbx_strand_id
1 'polypeptide(L)'
;MRQRNPSIDILKFFAALLITNSHMGLLYPESLVKLSTGGAIGDVLFFFCSGFTLFLGRGGDFFNWYKRRINRIYPTVLMWAAIMAFVFQTRFGMDFTILHGGGWFVSCIMIYYVFLYFFERYFVNLLKWVFAAVCLIVLGWYFTE
;
A
#
# COMPACT_ATOMS: atom_id res chain seq x y z
N MET A 1 15.50 -11.53 -18.93
CA MET A 1 15.28 -10.45 -17.91
C MET A 1 13.97 -9.77 -18.22
N ARG A 2 13.06 -9.60 -17.23
CA ARG A 2 11.79 -8.91 -17.48
C ARG A 2 12.06 -7.42 -17.49
N GLN A 3 11.69 -6.74 -18.55
CA GLN A 3 11.89 -5.28 -18.66
C GLN A 3 11.08 -4.57 -17.56
N ARG A 4 11.75 -3.70 -16.83
CA ARG A 4 11.12 -2.84 -15.83
C ARG A 4 10.21 -1.84 -16.54
N ASN A 5 8.97 -1.70 -16.10
CA ASN A 5 8.04 -0.75 -16.71
C ASN A 5 8.19 0.62 -16.02
N PRO A 6 8.79 1.62 -16.67
CA PRO A 6 9.03 2.92 -16.07
C PRO A 6 7.74 3.67 -15.71
N SER A 7 6.64 3.42 -16.43
CA SER A 7 5.35 4.06 -16.14
C SER A 7 4.83 3.71 -14.74
N ILE A 8 5.02 2.46 -14.30
CA ILE A 8 4.63 2.03 -12.96
C ILE A 8 5.51 2.68 -11.89
N ASP A 9 6.79 2.88 -12.18
CA ASP A 9 7.68 3.56 -11.23
C ASP A 9 7.32 5.05 -11.09
N ILE A 10 6.93 5.69 -12.17
CA ILE A 10 6.42 7.07 -12.17
C ILE A 10 5.12 7.18 -11.36
N LEU A 11 4.16 6.26 -11.59
CA LEU A 11 2.92 6.24 -10.81
C LEU A 11 3.17 6.04 -9.32
N LYS A 12 4.10 5.15 -8.94
CA LYS A 12 4.50 4.96 -7.54
C LYS A 12 5.14 6.20 -6.93
N PHE A 13 5.93 6.92 -7.69
CA PHE A 13 6.52 8.18 -7.27
C PHE A 13 5.44 9.23 -6.96
N PHE A 14 4.48 9.42 -7.87
CA PHE A 14 3.35 10.34 -7.63
C PHE A 14 2.48 9.89 -6.45
N ALA A 15 2.21 8.59 -6.32
CA ALA A 15 1.50 8.04 -5.18
C ALA A 15 2.20 8.40 -3.86
N ALA A 16 3.52 8.19 -3.79
CA ALA A 16 4.31 8.53 -2.61
C ALA A 16 4.29 10.03 -2.32
N LEU A 17 4.37 10.90 -3.34
CA LEU A 17 4.26 12.36 -3.16
C LEU A 17 2.91 12.75 -2.57
N LEU A 18 1.80 12.21 -3.08
CA LEU A 18 0.45 12.51 -2.61
C LEU A 18 0.26 12.06 -1.16
N ILE A 19 0.72 10.84 -0.82
CA ILE A 19 0.68 10.33 0.56
C ILE A 19 1.51 11.22 1.48
N THR A 20 2.75 11.54 1.10
CA THR A 20 3.62 12.40 1.90
C THR A 20 3.00 13.78 2.10
N ASN A 21 2.49 14.39 1.01
CA ASN A 21 1.83 15.69 1.09
C ASN A 21 0.65 15.70 2.08
N SER A 22 -0.17 14.66 2.09
CA SER A 22 -1.31 14.57 3.02
C SER A 22 -0.91 14.49 4.50
N HIS A 23 0.31 14.07 4.79
CA HIS A 23 0.86 14.02 6.15
C HIS A 23 1.59 15.32 6.57
N MET A 24 1.77 16.26 5.64
CA MET A 24 2.50 17.51 5.90
C MET A 24 1.62 18.68 6.37
N GLY A 25 0.37 18.42 6.77
CA GLY A 25 -0.58 19.49 7.18
C GLY A 25 -0.04 20.45 8.21
N LEU A 26 0.73 19.97 9.19
CA LEU A 26 1.36 20.79 10.23
C LEU A 26 2.46 21.73 9.70
N LEU A 27 3.00 21.48 8.50
CA LEU A 27 4.04 22.31 7.87
C LEU A 27 3.45 23.42 6.99
N TYR A 28 2.17 23.34 6.67
CA TYR A 28 1.48 24.36 5.88
C TYR A 28 1.02 25.51 6.76
N PRO A 29 1.13 26.78 6.29
CA PRO A 29 0.43 27.91 6.89
C PRO A 29 -1.08 27.65 6.92
N GLU A 30 -1.79 28.18 7.90
CA GLU A 30 -3.25 27.97 8.09
C GLU A 30 -4.06 28.22 6.81
N SER A 31 -3.68 29.24 6.04
CA SER A 31 -4.34 29.58 4.77
C SER A 31 -4.17 28.51 3.67
N LEU A 32 -3.14 27.68 3.74
CA LEU A 32 -2.76 26.69 2.73
C LEU A 32 -2.93 25.23 3.20
N VAL A 33 -3.39 25.00 4.43
CA VAL A 33 -3.57 23.64 4.99
C VAL A 33 -4.45 22.75 4.08
N LYS A 34 -5.40 23.33 3.35
CA LYS A 34 -6.23 22.58 2.38
C LYS A 34 -5.43 21.95 1.24
N LEU A 35 -4.20 22.39 0.99
CA LEU A 35 -3.31 21.75 0.00
C LEU A 35 -2.69 20.44 0.52
N SER A 36 -2.70 20.20 1.84
CA SER A 36 -2.29 18.94 2.45
C SER A 36 -3.37 17.87 2.23
N THR A 37 -3.53 17.45 0.99
CA THR A 37 -4.56 16.52 0.55
C THR A 37 -4.00 15.50 -0.44
N GLY A 38 -4.85 14.59 -0.91
CA GLY A 38 -4.50 13.60 -1.93
C GLY A 38 -4.03 12.25 -1.38
N GLY A 39 -3.96 12.07 -0.05
CA GLY A 39 -3.51 10.83 0.58
C GLY A 39 -4.30 9.61 0.10
N ALA A 40 -5.63 9.68 0.12
CA ALA A 40 -6.48 8.58 -0.33
C ALA A 40 -6.24 8.19 -1.81
N ILE A 41 -6.02 9.17 -2.68
CA ILE A 41 -5.68 8.92 -4.09
C ILE A 41 -4.29 8.25 -4.18
N GLY A 42 -3.34 8.75 -3.40
CA GLY A 42 -2.00 8.18 -3.31
C GLY A 42 -2.02 6.72 -2.84
N ASP A 43 -2.81 6.41 -1.81
CA ASP A 43 -2.98 5.05 -1.30
C ASP A 43 -3.56 4.11 -2.37
N VAL A 44 -4.64 4.52 -3.04
CA VAL A 44 -5.26 3.74 -4.14
C VAL A 44 -4.27 3.49 -5.26
N LEU A 45 -3.54 4.51 -5.71
CA LEU A 45 -2.50 4.37 -6.75
C LEU A 45 -1.39 3.42 -6.31
N PHE A 46 -0.96 3.51 -5.06
CA PHE A 46 0.09 2.65 -4.53
C PHE A 46 -0.35 1.18 -4.46
N PHE A 47 -1.57 0.93 -3.98
CA PHE A 47 -2.16 -0.42 -3.97
C PHE A 47 -2.34 -0.96 -5.38
N PHE A 48 -2.85 -0.16 -6.31
CA PHE A 48 -2.96 -0.53 -7.72
C PHE A 48 -1.61 -0.92 -8.32
N CYS A 49 -0.59 -0.06 -8.20
CA CYS A 49 0.75 -0.34 -8.71
C CYS A 49 1.38 -1.58 -8.07
N SER A 50 1.11 -1.79 -6.78
CA SER A 50 1.58 -2.96 -6.06
C SER A 50 0.91 -4.23 -6.56
N GLY A 51 -0.41 -4.23 -6.71
CA GLY A 51 -1.17 -5.33 -7.29
C GLY A 51 -0.73 -5.64 -8.72
N PHE A 52 -0.65 -4.63 -9.58
CA PHE A 52 -0.21 -4.78 -10.96
C PHE A 52 1.18 -5.43 -11.07
N THR A 53 2.13 -4.98 -10.26
CA THR A 53 3.49 -5.58 -10.26
C THR A 53 3.52 -6.98 -9.70
N LEU A 54 2.60 -7.35 -8.82
CA LEU A 54 2.46 -8.70 -8.28
C LEU A 54 1.90 -9.66 -9.33
N PHE A 55 0.83 -9.30 -10.03
CA PHE A 55 0.26 -10.10 -11.14
C PHE A 55 1.26 -10.31 -12.28
N LEU A 56 2.18 -9.39 -12.48
CA LEU A 56 3.25 -9.54 -13.43
C LEU A 56 4.46 -10.31 -12.86
N GLY A 57 4.48 -10.57 -11.56
CA GLY A 57 5.58 -11.25 -10.87
C GLY A 57 5.71 -12.73 -11.22
N ARG A 58 6.83 -13.33 -10.83
CA ARG A 58 6.95 -14.79 -10.82
C ARG A 58 6.19 -15.30 -9.61
N GLY A 59 5.21 -16.16 -9.85
CA GLY A 59 4.59 -16.99 -8.83
C GLY A 59 5.64 -17.86 -8.12
N GLY A 60 5.20 -18.80 -7.38
CA GLY A 60 6.04 -19.76 -6.65
C GLY A 60 5.33 -20.19 -5.38
N ASP A 61 6.07 -20.83 -4.51
CA ASP A 61 5.56 -21.19 -3.20
C ASP A 61 5.21 -19.95 -2.38
N PHE A 62 4.06 -20.01 -1.70
CA PHE A 62 3.51 -18.89 -0.92
C PHE A 62 4.50 -18.36 0.12
N PHE A 63 5.10 -19.24 0.91
CA PHE A 63 5.99 -18.84 1.99
C PHE A 63 7.24 -18.13 1.49
N ASN A 64 7.87 -18.65 0.44
CA ASN A 64 9.04 -18.03 -0.16
C ASN A 64 8.70 -16.71 -0.85
N TRP A 65 7.52 -16.64 -1.48
CA TRP A 65 7.03 -15.43 -2.11
C TRP A 65 6.73 -14.34 -1.05
N TYR A 66 6.02 -14.68 0.02
CA TYR A 66 5.64 -13.75 1.10
C TYR A 66 6.85 -13.29 1.90
N LYS A 67 7.78 -14.19 2.22
CA LYS A 67 9.06 -13.86 2.86
C LYS A 67 9.84 -12.78 2.10
N ARG A 68 9.85 -12.84 0.75
CA ARG A 68 10.49 -11.79 -0.06
C ARG A 68 9.82 -10.42 0.12
N ARG A 69 8.52 -10.36 0.39
CA ARG A 69 7.80 -9.11 0.67
C ARG A 69 8.12 -8.58 2.05
N ILE A 70 8.11 -9.44 3.05
CA ILE A 70 8.53 -9.09 4.42
C ILE A 70 9.95 -8.51 4.39
N ASN A 71 10.90 -9.22 3.80
CA ASN A 71 12.30 -8.79 3.75
C ASN A 71 12.52 -7.48 2.96
N ARG A 72 11.57 -7.09 2.12
CA ARG A 72 11.64 -5.83 1.37
C ARG A 72 11.05 -4.64 2.15
N ILE A 73 10.03 -4.87 2.96
CA ILE A 73 9.27 -3.82 3.65
C ILE A 73 9.79 -3.62 5.07
N TYR A 74 9.86 -4.68 5.86
CA TYR A 74 10.13 -4.60 7.30
C TYR A 74 11.50 -4.03 7.69
N PRO A 75 12.60 -4.24 6.98
CA PRO A 75 13.87 -3.61 7.35
C PRO A 75 13.78 -2.08 7.41
N THR A 76 13.08 -1.47 6.45
CA THR A 76 12.87 -0.01 6.43
C THR A 76 11.94 0.42 7.58
N VAL A 77 10.88 -0.32 7.84
CA VAL A 77 9.94 -0.04 8.94
C VAL A 77 10.64 -0.14 10.29
N LEU A 78 11.43 -1.19 10.51
CA LEU A 78 12.18 -1.38 11.76
C LEU A 78 13.24 -0.29 11.96
N MET A 79 13.94 0.08 10.89
CA MET A 79 14.91 1.18 10.95
C MET A 79 14.23 2.50 11.31
N TRP A 80 13.08 2.80 10.70
CA TRP A 80 12.30 3.99 11.02
C TRP A 80 11.79 3.98 12.46
N ALA A 81 11.25 2.85 12.93
CA ALA A 81 10.81 2.69 14.31
C ALA A 81 11.96 2.90 15.32
N ALA A 82 13.16 2.38 15.01
CA ALA A 82 14.33 2.58 15.83
C ALA A 82 14.75 4.05 15.88
N ILE A 83 14.75 4.75 14.75
CA ILE A 83 15.05 6.20 14.69
C ILE A 83 14.02 6.98 15.53
N MET A 84 12.73 6.69 15.36
CA MET A 84 11.66 7.36 16.11
C MET A 84 11.79 7.12 17.62
N ALA A 85 12.08 5.88 18.03
CA ALA A 85 12.29 5.55 19.44
C ALA A 85 13.49 6.30 20.02
N PHE A 86 14.57 6.41 19.27
CA PHE A 86 15.79 7.10 19.71
C PHE A 86 15.60 8.64 19.77
N VAL A 87 15.01 9.24 18.73
CA VAL A 87 14.86 10.70 18.62
C VAL A 87 13.77 11.23 19.56
N PHE A 88 12.64 10.55 19.62
CA PHE A 88 11.48 11.02 20.38
C PHE A 88 11.33 10.33 21.75
N GLN A 89 12.26 9.44 22.11
CA GLN A 89 12.23 8.64 23.35
C GLN A 89 10.89 7.93 23.57
N THR A 90 10.18 7.63 22.50
CA THR A 90 8.90 6.96 22.53
C THR A 90 9.15 5.47 22.80
N ARG A 91 8.57 4.94 23.88
CA ARG A 91 8.56 3.50 24.15
C ARG A 91 7.54 2.82 23.24
N PHE A 92 7.89 2.59 21.99
CA PHE A 92 7.12 1.67 21.15
C PHE A 92 7.46 0.25 21.61
N GLY A 93 6.45 -0.47 22.10
CA GLY A 93 6.62 -1.89 22.33
C GLY A 93 7.01 -2.58 21.02
N MET A 94 7.91 -3.57 21.08
CA MET A 94 8.27 -4.36 19.89
C MET A 94 7.04 -4.98 19.23
N ASP A 95 6.03 -5.34 20.02
CA ASP A 95 4.76 -5.88 19.56
C ASP A 95 4.03 -4.90 18.64
N PHE A 96 3.99 -3.62 18.98
CA PHE A 96 3.39 -2.59 18.12
C PHE A 96 4.15 -2.43 16.81
N THR A 97 5.48 -2.42 16.87
CA THR A 97 6.33 -2.26 15.66
C THR A 97 6.23 -3.47 14.73
N ILE A 98 6.17 -4.69 15.28
CA ILE A 98 6.09 -5.92 14.50
C ILE A 98 4.69 -6.12 13.93
N LEU A 99 3.64 -5.94 14.74
CA LEU A 99 2.26 -6.20 14.32
C LEU A 99 1.68 -5.09 13.46
N HIS A 100 1.99 -3.84 13.76
CA HIS A 100 1.43 -2.69 13.04
C HIS A 100 2.37 -2.11 11.97
N GLY A 101 3.65 -2.54 11.95
CA GLY A 101 4.61 -2.28 10.86
C GLY A 101 4.73 -0.83 10.40
N GLY A 102 4.67 0.12 11.33
CA GLY A 102 4.73 1.55 10.99
C GLY A 102 3.36 2.15 10.65
N GLY A 103 2.26 1.53 11.09
CA GLY A 103 0.91 2.05 10.95
C GLY A 103 -0.03 1.14 10.17
N TRP A 104 -1.25 1.59 10.01
CA TRP A 104 -2.32 0.86 9.33
C TRP A 104 -1.98 0.49 7.88
N PHE A 105 -1.24 1.36 7.16
CA PHE A 105 -0.92 1.18 5.76
C PHE A 105 -0.07 -0.07 5.49
N VAL A 106 0.99 -0.30 6.30
CA VAL A 106 1.85 -1.48 6.13
C VAL A 106 1.10 -2.76 6.47
N SER A 107 0.27 -2.74 7.51
CA SER A 107 -0.58 -3.88 7.86
C SER A 107 -1.57 -4.19 6.74
N CYS A 108 -2.25 -3.18 6.20
CA CYS A 108 -3.17 -3.33 5.07
C CYS A 108 -2.48 -3.89 3.82
N ILE A 109 -1.30 -3.40 3.45
CA ILE A 109 -0.61 -3.88 2.25
C ILE A 109 -0.11 -5.33 2.42
N MET A 110 0.27 -5.72 3.63
CA MET A 110 0.68 -7.10 3.91
C MET A 110 -0.50 -8.08 3.81
N ILE A 111 -1.67 -7.71 4.34
CA ILE A 111 -2.92 -8.47 4.19
C ILE A 111 -3.33 -8.52 2.72
N TYR A 112 -3.29 -7.38 2.03
CA TYR A 112 -3.58 -7.27 0.60
C TYR A 112 -2.72 -8.21 -0.25
N TYR A 113 -1.43 -8.37 0.08
CA TYR A 113 -0.56 -9.32 -0.61
C TYR A 113 -1.01 -10.76 -0.44
N VAL A 114 -1.50 -11.16 0.73
CA VAL A 114 -2.06 -12.50 0.94
C VAL A 114 -3.26 -12.72 0.02
N PHE A 115 -4.23 -11.78 0.03
CA PHE A 115 -5.40 -11.86 -0.84
C PHE A 115 -5.01 -11.92 -2.32
N LEU A 116 -4.10 -11.08 -2.77
CA LEU A 116 -3.65 -11.06 -4.17
C LEU A 116 -3.02 -12.37 -4.59
N TYR A 117 -2.19 -12.98 -3.73
CA TYR A 117 -1.55 -14.25 -4.05
C TYR A 117 -2.57 -15.36 -4.32
N PHE A 118 -3.56 -15.49 -3.41
CA PHE A 118 -4.61 -16.51 -3.56
C PHE A 118 -5.54 -16.16 -4.72
N PHE A 119 -5.84 -14.89 -4.92
CA PHE A 119 -6.68 -14.43 -6.01
C PHE A 119 -6.02 -14.71 -7.38
N GLU A 120 -4.75 -14.40 -7.54
CA GLU A 120 -3.99 -14.70 -8.76
C GLU A 120 -4.00 -16.20 -9.06
N ARG A 121 -3.85 -17.03 -8.03
CA ARG A 121 -3.71 -18.46 -8.20
C ARG A 121 -5.02 -19.17 -8.53
N TYR A 122 -6.12 -18.75 -7.93
CA TYR A 122 -7.39 -19.48 -7.99
C TYR A 122 -8.49 -18.73 -8.74
N PHE A 123 -8.46 -17.43 -8.80
CA PHE A 123 -9.57 -16.59 -9.25
C PHE A 123 -9.24 -15.64 -10.40
N VAL A 124 -8.05 -15.74 -11.00
CA VAL A 124 -7.64 -14.83 -12.09
C VAL A 124 -8.64 -14.79 -13.25
N ASN A 125 -9.26 -15.94 -13.56
CA ASN A 125 -10.26 -16.05 -14.63
C ASN A 125 -11.58 -15.33 -14.29
N LEU A 126 -11.84 -15.11 -13.00
CA LEU A 126 -13.02 -14.41 -12.49
C LEU A 126 -12.79 -12.91 -12.32
N LEU A 127 -11.56 -12.41 -12.58
CA LEU A 127 -11.19 -11.01 -12.34
C LEU A 127 -12.14 -10.01 -13.00
N LYS A 128 -12.53 -10.26 -14.26
CA LYS A 128 -13.47 -9.41 -14.98
C LYS A 128 -14.86 -9.38 -14.34
N TRP A 129 -15.32 -10.50 -13.81
CA TRP A 129 -16.62 -10.61 -13.16
C TRP A 129 -16.61 -9.97 -11.78
N VAL A 130 -15.55 -10.17 -11.02
CA VAL A 130 -15.34 -9.48 -9.73
C VAL A 130 -15.28 -7.97 -9.92
N PHE A 131 -14.54 -7.49 -10.93
CA PHE A 131 -14.50 -6.07 -11.25
C PHE A 131 -15.87 -5.53 -11.65
N ALA A 132 -16.62 -6.23 -12.51
CA ALA A 132 -17.97 -5.83 -12.90
C ALA A 132 -18.91 -5.79 -11.69
N ALA A 133 -18.86 -6.77 -10.80
CA ALA A 133 -19.66 -6.81 -9.59
C ALA A 133 -19.36 -5.63 -8.66
N VAL A 134 -18.07 -5.33 -8.42
CA VAL A 134 -17.66 -4.17 -7.61
C VAL A 134 -18.16 -2.86 -8.24
N CYS A 135 -18.01 -2.69 -9.56
CA CYS A 135 -18.53 -1.50 -10.25
C CYS A 135 -20.04 -1.36 -10.07
N LEU A 136 -20.79 -2.45 -10.21
CA LEU A 136 -22.25 -2.45 -10.02
C LEU A 136 -22.65 -2.11 -8.58
N ILE A 137 -21.95 -2.64 -7.58
CA ILE A 137 -22.17 -2.33 -6.17
C ILE A 137 -21.92 -0.84 -5.90
N VAL A 138 -20.80 -0.31 -6.37
CA VAL A 138 -20.45 1.11 -6.18
C VAL A 138 -21.46 2.03 -6.88
N LEU A 139 -21.85 1.69 -8.11
CA LEU A 139 -22.89 2.44 -8.83
C LEU A 139 -24.24 2.36 -8.12
N GLY A 140 -24.65 1.16 -7.68
CA GLY A 140 -25.88 0.98 -6.91
C GLY A 140 -25.87 1.83 -5.65
N TRP A 141 -24.79 1.83 -4.90
CA TRP A 141 -24.65 2.64 -3.70
C TRP A 141 -24.75 4.15 -4.01
N TYR A 142 -24.08 4.61 -5.07
CA TYR A 142 -24.11 6.01 -5.49
C TYR A 142 -25.53 6.50 -5.87
N PHE A 143 -26.37 5.63 -6.43
CA PHE A 143 -27.76 6.00 -6.81
C PHE A 143 -28.79 5.82 -5.68
N THR A 144 -28.40 5.26 -4.55
CA THR A 144 -29.27 5.07 -3.37
C THR A 144 -29.07 6.14 -2.29
N GLU A 145 -28.01 6.94 -2.37
CA GLU A 145 -27.80 8.16 -1.56
C GLU A 145 -28.26 9.42 -2.30
#